data_56bead8169124567958bf6947195ad5d
#
_entry.id   56bead8169124567958bf6947195ad5d
#
_cell.length_a   1.000
_cell.length_b   1.000
_cell.length_c   1.000
_cell.angle_alpha   90.00
_cell.angle_beta   90.00
_cell.angle_gamma   90.00
#
_symmetry.space_group_name_H-M   'P 1'
#
loop_
_entity.id
_entity.type
_entity.pdbx_description
1 polymer ?
#
loop_
_entity_poly.entity_id
_entity_poly.type
_entity_poly.pdbx_seq_one_letter_code
_entity_poly.pdbx_strand_id
1 'polypeptide(L)'
;MRHNHLPLNLYRTPFTPAYWREAGAAMSSLKLLVFAALMVAVTRALSLVPGIPIAHTKLTWGFLSRSLCALVCGPVMGLVFGFVEDILGFILHPTGEFFPGYTLSTMAGVLVYALCFFRRRITVVRLVVANLLVNLLVNAAMGSVWSTMVRGGVYWGWFVPSLAKNLVTVLPKAVVLYFLFQALLPILQRMNLIPCQVDGAIRLI
;
A
#
# COMPACT_ATOMS: atom_id res chain seq x y z
N MET A 1 30.72 12.65 9.65
CA MET A 1 29.65 11.84 9.04
C MET A 1 28.66 12.77 8.38
N ARG A 2 28.58 12.81 7.06
CA ARG A 2 27.58 13.64 6.32
C ARG A 2 26.23 12.99 6.50
N HIS A 3 25.36 13.59 7.33
CA HIS A 3 23.94 13.25 7.33
C HIS A 3 23.39 13.56 5.94
N ASN A 4 23.20 12.55 5.10
CA ASN A 4 22.48 12.66 3.85
C ASN A 4 21.00 12.91 4.18
N HIS A 5 20.67 14.16 4.49
CA HIS A 5 19.29 14.60 4.50
C HIS A 5 18.80 14.60 3.06
N LEU A 6 18.09 13.56 2.66
CA LEU A 6 17.36 13.57 1.40
C LEU A 6 16.43 14.79 1.40
N PRO A 7 16.48 15.65 0.36
CA PRO A 7 15.59 16.80 0.30
C PRO A 7 14.15 16.31 0.34
N LEU A 8 13.39 16.77 1.36
CA LEU A 8 12.00 16.36 1.58
C LEU A 8 11.06 17.22 0.71
N ASN A 9 11.19 17.12 -0.63
CA ASN A 9 10.39 17.88 -1.56
C ASN A 9 9.00 17.28 -1.76
N LEU A 10 7.99 18.12 -1.93
CA LEU A 10 6.65 17.73 -2.31
C LEU A 10 6.50 17.83 -3.83
N TYR A 11 6.03 16.77 -4.48
CA TYR A 11 5.80 16.72 -5.92
C TYR A 11 4.31 16.80 -6.25
N ARG A 12 3.98 17.57 -7.29
CA ARG A 12 2.60 17.68 -7.78
C ARG A 12 2.18 16.43 -8.57
N THR A 13 3.13 15.84 -9.32
CA THR A 13 2.90 14.66 -10.17
C THR A 13 4.00 13.61 -9.96
N PRO A 14 3.71 12.29 -10.08
CA PRO A 14 4.70 11.23 -9.93
C PRO A 14 5.55 11.02 -11.19
N PHE A 15 5.32 11.80 -12.27
CA PHE A 15 5.98 11.59 -13.56
C PHE A 15 7.25 12.44 -13.74
N THR A 16 7.71 13.13 -12.70
CA THR A 16 8.95 13.93 -12.78
C THR A 16 10.18 13.04 -12.57
N PRO A 17 11.28 13.22 -13.35
CA PRO A 17 12.52 12.45 -13.16
C PRO A 17 13.09 12.58 -11.75
N ALA A 18 12.95 13.76 -11.14
CA ALA A 18 13.40 14.01 -9.77
C ALA A 18 12.67 13.12 -8.74
N TYR A 19 11.37 12.88 -8.92
CA TYR A 19 10.59 11.97 -8.06
C TYR A 19 11.18 10.54 -8.06
N TRP A 20 11.47 9.99 -9.24
CA TRP A 20 12.03 8.65 -9.38
C TRP A 20 13.47 8.54 -8.88
N ARG A 21 14.27 9.63 -9.05
CA ARG A 21 15.61 9.70 -8.48
C ARG A 21 15.60 9.69 -6.96
N GLU A 22 14.68 10.43 -6.33
CA GLU A 22 14.49 10.38 -4.87
C GLU A 22 13.97 9.01 -4.41
N ALA A 23 13.04 8.42 -5.15
CA ALA A 23 12.53 7.07 -4.87
C ALA A 23 13.64 6.00 -4.96
N GLY A 24 14.56 6.12 -5.91
CA GLY A 24 15.75 5.27 -6.01
C GLY A 24 16.74 5.49 -4.86
N ALA A 25 17.00 6.76 -4.51
CA ALA A 25 17.89 7.11 -3.41
C ALA A 25 17.37 6.63 -2.04
N ALA A 26 16.06 6.43 -1.90
CA ALA A 26 15.47 5.83 -0.69
C ALA A 26 16.01 4.43 -0.40
N MET A 27 16.36 3.65 -1.41
CA MET A 27 16.97 2.31 -1.27
C MET A 27 18.31 2.32 -0.54
N SER A 28 19.07 3.41 -0.63
CA SER A 28 20.38 3.55 0.02
C SER A 28 20.29 4.04 1.47
N SER A 29 19.10 4.34 1.96
CA SER A 29 18.87 4.83 3.31
C SER A 29 18.64 3.68 4.28
N LEU A 30 19.61 3.41 5.18
CA LEU A 30 19.46 2.39 6.22
C LEU A 30 18.20 2.61 7.07
N LYS A 31 17.87 3.87 7.37
CA LYS A 31 16.67 4.24 8.14
C LYS A 31 15.38 3.78 7.46
N LEU A 32 15.27 3.97 6.15
CA LEU A 32 14.10 3.56 5.37
C LEU A 32 14.06 2.05 5.16
N LEU A 33 15.22 1.41 5.01
CA LEU A 33 15.33 -0.04 4.90
C LEU A 33 14.84 -0.72 6.19
N VAL A 34 15.30 -0.25 7.36
CA VAL A 34 14.83 -0.73 8.67
C VAL A 34 13.34 -0.50 8.85
N PHE A 35 12.83 0.67 8.42
CA PHE A 35 11.40 0.95 8.45
C PHE A 35 10.60 -0.03 7.57
N ALA A 36 11.05 -0.32 6.35
CA ALA A 36 10.40 -1.28 5.47
C ALA A 36 10.39 -2.69 6.07
N ALA A 37 11.51 -3.14 6.64
CA ALA A 37 11.60 -4.44 7.32
C ALA A 37 10.65 -4.52 8.54
N LEU A 38 10.55 -3.45 9.31
CA LEU A 38 9.58 -3.36 10.42
C LEU A 38 8.14 -3.45 9.89
N MET A 39 7.84 -2.78 8.77
CA MET A 39 6.49 -2.86 8.17
C MET A 39 6.17 -4.25 7.66
N VAL A 40 7.14 -5.04 7.17
CA VAL A 40 6.92 -6.47 6.85
C VAL A 40 6.52 -7.23 8.12
N ALA A 41 7.24 -7.06 9.21
CA ALA A 41 6.90 -7.71 10.49
C ALA A 41 5.51 -7.30 11.00
N VAL A 42 5.18 -6.01 10.94
CA VAL A 42 3.85 -5.49 11.28
C VAL A 42 2.76 -6.11 10.40
N THR A 43 3.00 -6.25 9.09
CA THR A 43 2.04 -6.90 8.20
C THR A 43 1.80 -8.36 8.60
N ARG A 44 2.84 -9.08 8.98
CA ARG A 44 2.71 -10.47 9.45
C ARG A 44 1.96 -10.54 10.78
N ALA A 45 2.26 -9.67 11.72
CA ALA A 45 1.52 -9.59 12.99
C ALA A 45 0.03 -9.25 12.75
N LEU A 46 -0.26 -8.29 11.88
CA LEU A 46 -1.64 -7.93 11.51
C LEU A 46 -2.37 -9.06 10.79
N SER A 47 -1.68 -9.97 10.10
CA SER A 47 -2.30 -11.10 9.43
C SER A 47 -2.83 -12.16 10.42
N LEU A 48 -2.34 -12.16 11.65
CA LEU A 48 -2.85 -13.03 12.73
C LEU A 48 -4.16 -12.52 13.32
N VAL A 49 -4.45 -11.23 13.15
CA VAL A 49 -5.70 -10.63 13.62
C VAL A 49 -6.83 -10.99 12.65
N PRO A 50 -7.91 -11.61 13.11
CA PRO A 50 -9.03 -11.95 12.24
C PRO A 50 -9.60 -10.71 11.56
N GLY A 51 -9.83 -10.81 10.25
CA GLY A 51 -10.44 -9.73 9.49
C GLY A 51 -11.89 -9.49 9.91
N ILE A 52 -12.34 -8.24 9.85
CA ILE A 52 -13.72 -7.87 10.13
C ILE A 52 -14.61 -8.40 9.00
N PRO A 53 -15.63 -9.22 9.30
CA PRO A 53 -16.58 -9.65 8.29
C PRO A 53 -17.44 -8.45 7.84
N ILE A 54 -17.45 -8.17 6.54
CA ILE A 54 -18.28 -7.13 5.94
C ILE A 54 -19.07 -7.78 4.80
N ALA A 55 -20.36 -7.92 4.95
CA ALA A 55 -21.23 -8.65 4.02
C ALA A 55 -20.65 -10.06 3.72
N HIS A 56 -20.32 -10.35 2.46
CA HIS A 56 -19.78 -11.66 2.03
C HIS A 56 -18.24 -11.68 1.93
N THR A 57 -17.54 -10.74 2.59
CA THR A 57 -16.07 -10.63 2.54
C THR A 57 -15.49 -10.34 3.92
N LYS A 58 -14.16 -10.46 4.02
CA LYS A 58 -13.41 -10.07 5.23
C LYS A 58 -12.49 -8.90 4.92
N LEU A 59 -12.55 -7.87 5.75
CA LEU A 59 -11.60 -6.76 5.72
C LEU A 59 -10.33 -7.22 6.43
N THR A 60 -9.26 -7.45 5.69
CA THR A 60 -7.93 -7.79 6.22
C THR A 60 -7.12 -6.54 6.49
N TRP A 61 -6.24 -6.56 7.48
CA TRP A 61 -5.52 -5.39 7.98
C TRP A 61 -4.24 -5.03 7.19
N GLY A 62 -3.76 -5.91 6.31
CA GLY A 62 -2.50 -5.73 5.60
C GLY A 62 -2.40 -4.45 4.74
N PHE A 63 -3.53 -3.84 4.34
CA PHE A 63 -3.51 -2.58 3.61
C PHE A 63 -2.96 -1.40 4.43
N LEU A 64 -3.01 -1.47 5.76
CA LEU A 64 -2.51 -0.43 6.67
C LEU A 64 -0.98 -0.31 6.55
N SER A 65 -0.27 -1.41 6.75
CA SER A 65 1.19 -1.43 6.66
C SER A 65 1.69 -1.19 5.23
N ARG A 66 1.00 -1.72 4.21
CA ARG A 66 1.31 -1.47 2.80
C ARG A 66 1.19 0.01 2.44
N SER A 67 0.14 0.67 2.88
CA SER A 67 -0.06 2.11 2.62
C SER A 67 0.95 2.98 3.36
N LEU A 68 1.31 2.63 4.60
CA LEU A 68 2.35 3.33 5.38
C LEU A 68 3.74 3.15 4.77
N CYS A 69 4.09 1.90 4.40
CA CYS A 69 5.35 1.64 3.72
C CYS A 69 5.43 2.42 2.40
N ALA A 70 4.36 2.42 1.60
CA ALA A 70 4.27 3.17 0.36
C ALA A 70 4.45 4.69 0.56
N LEU A 71 3.85 5.25 1.61
CA LEU A 71 3.96 6.68 1.96
C LEU A 71 5.40 7.08 2.29
N VAL A 72 6.09 6.27 3.08
CA VAL A 72 7.41 6.60 3.64
C VAL A 72 8.54 6.20 2.68
N CYS A 73 8.49 4.97 2.17
CA CYS A 73 9.58 4.38 1.40
C CYS A 73 9.51 4.66 -0.11
N GLY A 74 8.31 5.00 -0.62
CA GLY A 74 8.10 5.31 -2.03
C GLY A 74 7.99 4.08 -2.95
N PRO A 75 7.91 4.31 -4.28
CA PRO A 75 7.56 3.25 -5.24
C PRO A 75 8.63 2.17 -5.38
N VAL A 76 9.92 2.53 -5.44
CA VAL A 76 11.01 1.56 -5.69
C VAL A 76 11.15 0.61 -4.51
N MET A 77 11.31 1.14 -3.31
CA MET A 77 11.41 0.32 -2.10
C MET A 77 10.08 -0.37 -1.78
N GLY A 78 8.95 0.26 -2.12
CA GLY A 78 7.62 -0.33 -2.00
C GLY A 78 7.43 -1.60 -2.83
N LEU A 79 8.00 -1.67 -4.03
CA LEU A 79 8.00 -2.89 -4.85
C LEU A 79 8.78 -4.02 -4.17
N VAL A 80 9.98 -3.72 -3.65
CA VAL A 80 10.79 -4.71 -2.90
C VAL A 80 10.05 -5.16 -1.65
N PHE A 81 9.45 -4.22 -0.91
CA PHE A 81 8.63 -4.53 0.27
C PHE A 81 7.47 -5.47 -0.10
N GLY A 82 6.72 -5.17 -1.17
CA GLY A 82 5.58 -5.99 -1.61
C GLY A 82 6.00 -7.40 -1.99
N PHE A 83 7.14 -7.55 -2.67
CA PHE A 83 7.72 -8.84 -3.01
C PHE A 83 8.09 -9.64 -1.75
N VAL A 84 8.89 -9.05 -0.86
CA VAL A 84 9.34 -9.71 0.37
C VAL A 84 8.16 -10.06 1.29
N GLU A 85 7.20 -9.14 1.41
CA GLU A 85 6.00 -9.34 2.23
C GLU A 85 5.17 -10.53 1.75
N ASP A 86 4.98 -10.67 0.45
CA ASP A 86 4.17 -11.75 -0.11
C ASP A 86 4.87 -13.11 0.04
N ILE A 87 6.17 -13.18 -0.32
CA ILE A 87 6.97 -14.41 -0.19
C ILE A 87 7.03 -14.88 1.27
N LEU A 88 7.34 -13.98 2.21
CA LEU A 88 7.34 -14.32 3.63
C LEU A 88 5.95 -14.72 4.14
N GLY A 89 4.90 -14.09 3.59
CA GLY A 89 3.53 -14.45 3.90
C GLY A 89 3.21 -15.88 3.50
N PHE A 90 3.63 -16.27 2.32
CA PHE A 90 3.44 -17.63 1.82
C PHE A 90 4.25 -18.66 2.61
N ILE A 91 5.51 -18.37 2.94
CA ILE A 91 6.38 -19.27 3.71
C ILE A 91 5.81 -19.51 5.13
N LEU A 92 5.33 -18.44 5.79
CA LEU A 92 4.83 -18.52 7.16
C LEU A 92 3.42 -19.14 7.25
N HIS A 93 2.57 -18.89 6.26
CA HIS A 93 1.17 -19.36 6.22
C HIS A 93 0.79 -19.75 4.80
N PRO A 94 1.20 -20.94 4.31
CA PRO A 94 0.83 -21.39 2.99
C PRO A 94 -0.69 -21.66 2.92
N THR A 95 -1.40 -20.87 2.12
CA THR A 95 -2.87 -21.00 1.94
C THR A 95 -3.26 -21.67 0.62
N GLY A 96 -2.37 -22.44 0.03
CA GLY A 96 -2.56 -23.12 -1.24
C GLY A 96 -1.25 -23.24 -2.02
N GLU A 97 -1.33 -23.42 -3.34
CA GLU A 97 -0.16 -23.44 -4.21
C GLU A 97 0.40 -22.01 -4.40
N PHE A 98 1.73 -21.91 -4.44
CA PHE A 98 2.37 -20.63 -4.74
C PHE A 98 2.12 -20.23 -6.18
N PHE A 99 1.53 -19.07 -6.38
CA PHE A 99 1.32 -18.51 -7.71
C PHE A 99 1.91 -17.09 -7.80
N PRO A 100 2.93 -16.87 -8.66
CA PRO A 100 3.64 -15.58 -8.75
C PRO A 100 2.74 -14.39 -9.10
N GLY A 101 1.57 -14.62 -9.71
CA GLY A 101 0.59 -13.59 -10.01
C GLY A 101 0.08 -12.86 -8.76
N TYR A 102 -0.07 -13.55 -7.63
CA TYR A 102 -0.47 -12.90 -6.38
C TYR A 102 0.63 -11.99 -5.84
N THR A 103 1.89 -12.40 -5.96
CA THR A 103 3.05 -11.55 -5.62
C THR A 103 3.05 -10.28 -6.47
N LEU A 104 2.81 -10.40 -7.79
CA LEU A 104 2.70 -9.26 -8.68
C LEU A 104 1.55 -8.32 -8.27
N SER A 105 0.40 -8.86 -7.84
CA SER A 105 -0.71 -8.05 -7.32
C SER A 105 -0.33 -7.31 -6.05
N THR A 106 0.39 -7.95 -5.13
CA THR A 106 0.85 -7.31 -3.90
C THR A 106 1.80 -6.15 -4.21
N MET A 107 2.78 -6.37 -5.10
CA MET A 107 3.70 -5.33 -5.57
C MET A 107 2.95 -4.18 -6.26
N ALA A 108 2.02 -4.49 -7.17
CA ALA A 108 1.21 -3.49 -7.86
C ALA A 108 0.35 -2.66 -6.89
N GLY A 109 -0.22 -3.28 -5.87
CA GLY A 109 -1.00 -2.60 -4.84
C GLY A 109 -0.17 -1.59 -4.05
N VAL A 110 1.04 -1.97 -3.64
CA VAL A 110 1.98 -1.06 -2.94
C VAL A 110 2.44 0.06 -3.88
N LEU A 111 2.69 -0.26 -5.16
CA LEU A 111 3.06 0.74 -6.16
C LEU A 111 1.96 1.81 -6.35
N VAL A 112 0.70 1.40 -6.47
CA VAL A 112 -0.43 2.33 -6.59
C VAL A 112 -0.52 3.25 -5.37
N TYR A 113 -0.41 2.69 -4.16
CA TYR A 113 -0.36 3.52 -2.94
C TYR A 113 0.83 4.49 -2.96
N ALA A 114 2.02 4.04 -3.38
CA ALA A 114 3.20 4.89 -3.44
C ALA A 114 3.05 6.03 -4.46
N LEU A 115 2.50 5.77 -5.63
CA LEU A 115 2.21 6.81 -6.62
C LEU A 115 1.19 7.84 -6.12
N CYS A 116 0.29 7.45 -5.23
CA CYS A 116 -0.69 8.35 -4.63
C CYS A 116 -0.16 9.14 -3.43
N PHE A 117 0.71 8.54 -2.60
CA PHE A 117 1.06 9.08 -1.28
C PHE A 117 2.50 9.59 -1.17
N PHE A 118 3.47 8.92 -1.82
CA PHE A 118 4.88 9.27 -1.66
C PHE A 118 5.17 10.71 -2.09
N ARG A 119 5.76 11.50 -1.19
CA ARG A 119 6.12 12.90 -1.43
C ARG A 119 4.96 13.78 -1.94
N ARG A 120 3.75 13.49 -1.50
CA ARG A 120 2.55 14.25 -1.88
C ARG A 120 1.75 14.66 -0.64
N ARG A 121 0.99 15.75 -0.77
CA ARG A 121 0.05 16.14 0.29
C ARG A 121 -1.03 15.08 0.43
N ILE A 122 -1.26 14.60 1.65
CA ILE A 122 -2.31 13.65 1.94
C ILE A 122 -3.63 14.41 2.11
N THR A 123 -4.63 14.01 1.32
CA THR A 123 -6.00 14.53 1.38
C THR A 123 -6.98 13.36 1.44
N VAL A 124 -8.18 13.62 1.98
CA VAL A 124 -9.23 12.58 2.07
C VAL A 124 -9.57 12.02 0.70
N VAL A 125 -9.73 12.90 -0.29
CA VAL A 125 -10.01 12.49 -1.68
C VAL A 125 -8.92 11.55 -2.20
N ARG A 126 -7.65 11.85 -1.92
CA ARG A 126 -6.52 11.01 -2.36
C ARG A 126 -6.50 9.65 -1.67
N LEU A 127 -6.89 9.57 -0.38
CA LEU A 127 -7.05 8.31 0.32
C LEU A 127 -8.14 7.44 -0.31
N VAL A 128 -9.29 8.02 -0.62
CA VAL A 128 -10.40 7.32 -1.28
C VAL A 128 -9.99 6.85 -2.67
N VAL A 129 -9.39 7.74 -3.49
CA VAL A 129 -8.95 7.42 -4.85
C VAL A 129 -7.89 6.31 -4.84
N ALA A 130 -6.89 6.37 -3.96
CA ALA A 130 -5.87 5.34 -3.85
C ALA A 130 -6.48 3.97 -3.50
N ASN A 131 -7.40 3.93 -2.53
CA ASN A 131 -8.12 2.70 -2.18
C ASN A 131 -9.00 2.19 -3.31
N LEU A 132 -9.68 3.09 -4.02
CA LEU A 132 -10.50 2.74 -5.17
C LEU A 132 -9.65 2.11 -6.27
N LEU A 133 -8.52 2.74 -6.62
CA LEU A 133 -7.60 2.22 -7.63
C LEU A 133 -7.05 0.84 -7.24
N VAL A 134 -6.60 0.64 -6.01
CA VAL A 134 -6.10 -0.66 -5.56
C VAL A 134 -7.20 -1.71 -5.59
N ASN A 135 -8.41 -1.39 -5.13
CA ASN A 135 -9.51 -2.33 -5.12
C ASN A 135 -9.99 -2.69 -6.54
N LEU A 136 -10.05 -1.73 -7.47
CA LEU A 136 -10.50 -1.98 -8.84
C LEU A 136 -9.43 -2.62 -9.71
N LEU A 137 -8.23 -2.02 -9.77
CA LEU A 137 -7.19 -2.48 -10.70
C LEU A 137 -6.50 -3.74 -10.19
N VAL A 138 -6.15 -3.77 -8.90
CA VAL A 138 -5.36 -4.86 -8.35
C VAL A 138 -6.25 -6.00 -7.86
N ASN A 139 -7.18 -5.71 -6.94
CA ASN A 139 -7.97 -6.77 -6.31
C ASN A 139 -9.07 -7.31 -7.23
N ALA A 140 -9.80 -6.45 -7.97
CA ALA A 140 -10.84 -6.91 -8.86
C ALA A 140 -10.28 -7.35 -10.22
N ALA A 141 -9.59 -6.49 -10.98
CA ALA A 141 -9.15 -6.82 -12.32
C ALA A 141 -8.04 -7.88 -12.32
N MET A 142 -6.87 -7.61 -11.69
CA MET A 142 -5.77 -8.57 -11.66
C MET A 142 -6.15 -9.85 -10.91
N GLY A 143 -6.82 -9.73 -9.75
CA GLY A 143 -7.26 -10.88 -8.97
C GLY A 143 -8.18 -11.82 -9.74
N SER A 144 -9.03 -11.30 -10.62
CA SER A 144 -9.91 -12.11 -11.48
C SER A 144 -9.15 -12.82 -12.59
N VAL A 145 -8.12 -12.16 -13.17
CA VAL A 145 -7.22 -12.82 -14.15
C VAL A 145 -6.54 -14.03 -13.51
N TRP A 146 -5.96 -13.85 -12.33
CA TRP A 146 -5.29 -14.96 -11.63
C TRP A 146 -6.25 -16.08 -11.22
N SER A 147 -7.46 -15.69 -10.76
CA SER A 147 -8.49 -16.70 -10.43
C SER A 147 -8.90 -17.52 -11.64
N THR A 148 -9.00 -16.92 -12.82
CA THR A 148 -9.28 -17.62 -14.08
C THR A 148 -8.12 -18.55 -14.45
N MET A 149 -6.87 -18.14 -14.28
CA MET A 149 -5.68 -18.95 -14.59
C MET A 149 -5.53 -20.15 -13.65
N VAL A 150 -5.77 -19.95 -12.34
CA VAL A 150 -5.53 -20.98 -11.32
C VAL A 150 -6.71 -21.93 -11.17
N ARG A 151 -7.93 -21.41 -11.21
CA ARG A 151 -9.16 -22.18 -10.95
C ARG A 151 -9.97 -22.53 -12.20
N GLY A 152 -9.61 -21.92 -13.33
CA GLY A 152 -10.39 -22.00 -14.56
C GLY A 152 -11.66 -21.16 -14.55
N GLY A 153 -12.48 -21.31 -15.56
CA GLY A 153 -13.74 -20.58 -15.71
C GLY A 153 -13.62 -19.32 -16.55
N VAL A 154 -14.73 -18.58 -16.67
CA VAL A 154 -14.80 -17.36 -17.45
C VAL A 154 -14.42 -16.15 -16.59
N TYR A 155 -13.59 -15.25 -17.11
CA TYR A 155 -13.12 -14.05 -16.42
C TYR A 155 -14.25 -13.24 -15.75
N TRP A 156 -15.35 -13.02 -16.47
CA TRP A 156 -16.50 -12.25 -15.97
C TRP A 156 -17.18 -12.91 -14.76
N GLY A 157 -17.15 -14.22 -14.66
CA GLY A 157 -17.67 -14.96 -13.51
C GLY A 157 -16.91 -14.67 -12.21
N TRP A 158 -15.62 -14.36 -12.31
CA TRP A 158 -14.77 -13.94 -11.19
C TRP A 158 -14.77 -12.44 -10.96
N PHE A 159 -14.83 -11.66 -12.06
CA PHE A 159 -14.71 -10.19 -12.00
C PHE A 159 -15.92 -9.54 -11.34
N VAL A 160 -17.15 -9.89 -11.73
CA VAL A 160 -18.36 -9.23 -11.22
C VAL A 160 -18.52 -9.39 -9.69
N PRO A 161 -18.43 -10.60 -9.11
CA PRO A 161 -18.46 -10.75 -7.66
C PRO A 161 -17.29 -10.05 -6.95
N SER A 162 -16.09 -10.09 -7.55
CA SER A 162 -14.93 -9.40 -7.00
C SER A 162 -15.08 -7.90 -7.00
N LEU A 163 -15.65 -7.34 -8.06
CA LEU A 163 -15.94 -5.91 -8.18
C LEU A 163 -16.92 -5.45 -7.09
N ALA A 164 -18.05 -6.15 -6.97
CA ALA A 164 -19.07 -5.83 -5.96
C ALA A 164 -18.48 -5.87 -4.53
N LYS A 165 -17.72 -6.93 -4.20
CA LYS A 165 -17.03 -7.07 -2.93
C LYS A 165 -16.05 -5.93 -2.66
N ASN A 166 -15.24 -5.59 -3.66
CA ASN A 166 -14.21 -4.56 -3.51
C ASN A 166 -14.80 -3.16 -3.39
N LEU A 167 -15.89 -2.84 -4.10
CA LEU A 167 -16.58 -1.55 -3.95
C LEU A 167 -17.12 -1.33 -2.53
N VAL A 168 -17.74 -2.34 -1.94
CA VAL A 168 -18.23 -2.27 -0.56
C VAL A 168 -17.10 -2.00 0.44
N THR A 169 -15.90 -2.54 0.21
CA THR A 169 -14.77 -2.39 1.12
C THR A 169 -13.98 -1.08 0.95
N VAL A 170 -14.21 -0.29 -0.10
CA VAL A 170 -13.49 0.99 -0.32
C VAL A 170 -13.73 1.96 0.83
N LEU A 171 -14.98 2.21 1.19
CA LEU A 171 -15.33 3.19 2.22
C LEU A 171 -14.79 2.81 3.61
N PRO A 172 -15.02 1.59 4.14
CA PRO A 172 -14.44 1.19 5.41
C PRO A 172 -12.90 1.30 5.43
N LYS A 173 -12.22 0.85 4.37
CA LYS A 173 -10.76 1.00 4.26
C LYS A 173 -10.30 2.45 4.27
N ALA A 174 -11.01 3.33 3.55
CA ALA A 174 -10.67 4.74 3.50
C ALA A 174 -10.84 5.42 4.86
N VAL A 175 -11.90 5.09 5.60
CA VAL A 175 -12.14 5.60 6.96
C VAL A 175 -11.02 5.15 7.91
N VAL A 176 -10.68 3.86 7.91
CA VAL A 176 -9.62 3.34 8.76
C VAL A 176 -8.27 3.97 8.41
N LEU A 177 -7.95 4.13 7.12
CA LEU A 177 -6.73 4.83 6.67
C LEU A 177 -6.72 6.30 7.08
N TYR A 178 -7.86 6.96 7.04
CA TYR A 178 -7.95 8.35 7.49
C TYR A 178 -7.53 8.50 8.96
N PHE A 179 -8.12 7.70 9.84
CA PHE A 179 -7.74 7.73 11.27
C PHE A 179 -6.29 7.33 11.50
N LEU A 180 -5.80 6.30 10.81
CA LEU A 180 -4.42 5.87 10.89
C LEU A 180 -3.45 7.00 10.48
N PHE A 181 -3.69 7.63 9.33
CA PHE A 181 -2.84 8.70 8.84
C PHE A 181 -2.95 9.96 9.71
N GLN A 182 -4.16 10.29 10.19
CA GLN A 182 -4.35 11.40 11.14
C GLN A 182 -3.49 11.23 12.40
N ALA A 183 -3.38 10.01 12.91
CA ALA A 183 -2.58 9.70 14.10
C ALA A 183 -1.07 9.63 13.80
N LEU A 184 -0.67 9.06 12.66
CA LEU A 184 0.73 8.76 12.38
C LEU A 184 1.48 9.87 11.61
N LEU A 185 0.80 10.68 10.80
CA LEU A 185 1.45 11.76 10.05
C LEU A 185 2.29 12.70 10.94
N PRO A 186 1.79 13.23 12.08
CA PRO A 186 2.61 14.10 12.92
C PRO A 186 3.84 13.40 13.50
N ILE A 187 3.74 12.12 13.81
CA ILE A 187 4.86 11.32 14.31
C ILE A 187 5.91 11.12 13.21
N LEU A 188 5.49 10.72 12.02
CA LEU A 188 6.39 10.51 10.87
C LEU A 188 7.09 11.80 10.43
N GLN A 189 6.42 12.96 10.54
CA GLN A 189 7.01 14.27 10.30
C GLN A 189 8.08 14.60 11.34
N ARG A 190 7.81 14.41 12.63
CA ARG A 190 8.79 14.62 13.71
C ARG A 190 10.03 13.74 13.55
N MET A 191 9.87 12.53 13.03
CA MET A 191 10.96 11.61 12.72
C MET A 191 11.72 11.96 11.42
N ASN A 192 11.33 13.03 10.71
CA ASN A 192 11.87 13.38 9.39
C ASN A 192 11.84 12.23 8.38
N LEU A 193 10.77 11.44 8.39
CA LEU A 193 10.52 10.36 7.42
C LEU A 193 9.71 10.85 6.21
N ILE A 194 8.85 11.84 6.43
CA ILE A 194 8.02 12.45 5.40
C ILE A 194 8.16 13.97 5.43
N PRO A 195 7.93 14.68 4.30
CA PRO A 195 7.93 16.14 4.28
C PRO A 195 6.84 16.70 5.18
N CYS A 196 7.08 17.87 5.74
CA CYS A 196 6.08 18.60 6.51
C CYS A 196 4.89 18.92 5.60
N GLN A 197 3.71 18.39 5.93
CA GLN A 197 2.56 18.48 5.05
C GLN A 197 1.50 19.47 5.53
N VAL A 198 1.21 19.54 6.80
CA VAL A 198 0.24 20.48 7.39
C VAL A 198 0.30 20.47 8.91
N ASP A 199 0.08 21.62 9.52
CA ASP A 199 -0.27 21.76 10.92
C ASP A 199 -1.78 21.54 11.05
N GLY A 200 -2.20 20.35 11.47
CA GLY A 200 -3.61 20.05 11.74
C GLY A 200 -4.20 18.85 11.02
N ALA A 201 -5.52 18.80 10.93
CA ALA A 201 -6.26 17.71 10.32
C ALA A 201 -6.03 17.59 8.81
N ILE A 202 -6.10 16.35 8.28
CA ILE A 202 -6.02 16.08 6.85
C ILE A 202 -7.14 16.84 6.13
N ARG A 203 -6.78 17.66 5.15
CA ARG A 203 -7.74 18.45 4.38
C ARG A 203 -8.58 17.56 3.47
N LEU A 204 -9.80 18.01 3.15
CA LEU A 204 -10.68 17.29 2.22
C LEU A 204 -10.08 17.23 0.80
N ILE A 205 -9.49 18.34 0.33
CA ILE A 205 -8.91 18.50 -1.02
C ILE A 205 -7.49 19.03 -0.92
#